data_61cc3a83d975ea654b257eb8f65b7a85
#
_entry.id   61cc3a83d975ea654b257eb8f65b7a85
#
_cell.length_a   1.000
_cell.length_b   1.000
_cell.length_c   1.000
_cell.angle_alpha   90.00
_cell.angle_beta   90.00
_cell.angle_gamma   90.00
#
_symmetry.space_group_name_H-M   'P 1'
#
loop_
_entity.id
_entity.type
_entity.pdbx_description
1 polymer ?
#
loop_
_entity_poly.entity_id
_entity_poly.type
_entity_poly.pdbx_seq_one_letter_code
_entity_poly.pdbx_strand_id
1 'polypeptide(L)'
;MSKPKQGSVRERGDTISQEKVIEIKNLTKMYGNHVGVKDLNLSVYRGEIMGFLGPNGAGKTTTIRSCLALIAKTAGEITIFGLDSHRDSVAIRKKTGYLPGDFGLIPSVKVRFYLKYLLSLSGCDSTKKMVSLAERLQLDLDRKTNELSKGNKLKVGIVQSLMAGEDLIILDEPSGLDPLMQQEYYRILHEEKKRGKTIFMSSHNLAEVESVCDRVAIIRNGQLVVVEDIRVLQEKTGKVLEVEFRDTVNIDEFKFEGVGSIRQDNGRLVLTIHENLDSVIKAVSNHQILNMNLKTYSLEQLFLKYYAGGETDERGGA
;
A
#
# COMPACT_ATOMS: atom_id res chain seq x y z
N MET A 1 -2.56 20.30 59.58
CA MET A 1 -2.91 19.08 58.81
C MET A 1 -3.42 19.52 57.44
N SER A 2 -2.53 19.62 56.47
CA SER A 2 -2.84 20.07 55.13
C SER A 2 -2.70 18.87 54.18
N LYS A 3 -3.76 18.56 53.43
CA LYS A 3 -3.78 17.49 52.42
C LYS A 3 -2.99 17.90 51.17
N PRO A 4 -2.23 17.01 50.53
CA PRO A 4 -1.54 17.33 49.30
C PRO A 4 -2.54 17.33 48.13
N LYS A 5 -2.34 18.32 47.24
CA LYS A 5 -3.08 18.47 45.99
C LYS A 5 -2.65 17.38 45.00
N GLN A 6 -3.61 16.64 44.51
CA GLN A 6 -3.43 15.73 43.38
C GLN A 6 -3.10 16.52 42.09
N GLY A 7 -1.94 16.29 41.53
CA GLY A 7 -1.56 16.82 40.25
C GLY A 7 -2.33 16.10 39.13
N SER A 8 -3.11 16.87 38.38
CA SER A 8 -3.77 16.42 37.17
C SER A 8 -2.71 16.20 36.08
N VAL A 9 -2.53 14.97 35.68
CA VAL A 9 -1.82 14.61 34.44
C VAL A 9 -2.68 15.11 33.28
N ARG A 10 -2.19 16.10 32.57
CA ARG A 10 -2.80 16.55 31.30
C ARG A 10 -2.42 15.53 30.22
N GLU A 11 -3.38 14.75 29.81
CA GLU A 11 -3.32 13.99 28.54
C GLU A 11 -3.25 15.00 27.39
N ARG A 12 -2.08 15.13 26.79
CA ARG A 12 -1.92 15.82 25.50
C ARG A 12 -2.22 14.82 24.39
N GLY A 13 -3.49 14.69 24.08
CA GLY A 13 -3.96 14.02 22.87
C GLY A 13 -4.58 15.06 21.95
N ASP A 14 -3.77 15.89 21.29
CA ASP A 14 -4.21 16.66 20.12
C ASP A 14 -4.48 15.68 19.00
N THR A 15 -5.70 15.16 18.90
CA THR A 15 -6.22 14.47 17.72
C THR A 15 -6.40 15.55 16.65
N ILE A 16 -5.33 15.86 15.89
CA ILE A 16 -5.46 16.60 14.65
C ILE A 16 -6.38 15.73 13.79
N SER A 17 -7.61 16.18 13.56
CA SER A 17 -8.52 15.48 12.64
C SER A 17 -7.89 15.54 11.24
N GLN A 18 -7.25 14.46 10.85
CA GLN A 18 -6.64 14.37 9.53
C GLN A 18 -7.75 14.54 8.48
N GLU A 19 -7.56 15.48 7.55
CA GLU A 19 -8.52 15.76 6.49
C GLU A 19 -8.66 14.54 5.58
N LYS A 20 -9.89 14.04 5.42
CA LYS A 20 -10.18 12.93 4.52
C LYS A 20 -10.25 13.46 3.09
N VAL A 21 -9.40 12.93 2.23
CA VAL A 21 -9.41 13.20 0.79
C VAL A 21 -10.36 12.27 0.05
N ILE A 22 -10.38 10.97 0.43
CA ILE A 22 -11.37 10.00 -0.04
C ILE A 22 -12.11 9.47 1.18
N GLU A 23 -13.44 9.48 1.15
CA GLU A 23 -14.27 8.80 2.14
C GLU A 23 -15.29 7.92 1.41
N ILE A 24 -15.26 6.64 1.74
CA ILE A 24 -16.16 5.60 1.20
C ILE A 24 -16.99 5.07 2.36
N LYS A 25 -18.33 5.08 2.22
CA LYS A 25 -19.28 4.58 3.22
C LYS A 25 -20.19 3.54 2.58
N ASN A 26 -20.13 2.32 3.09
CA ASN A 26 -20.98 1.17 2.71
C ASN A 26 -21.05 0.96 1.19
N LEU A 27 -19.93 1.17 0.48
CA LEU A 27 -19.89 0.98 -0.95
C LEU A 27 -20.23 -0.46 -1.32
N THR A 28 -21.26 -0.62 -2.14
CA THR A 28 -21.65 -1.89 -2.75
C THR A 28 -21.72 -1.75 -4.26
N LYS A 29 -21.10 -2.67 -4.99
CA LYS A 29 -21.17 -2.80 -6.43
C LYS A 29 -21.49 -4.23 -6.81
N MET A 30 -22.65 -4.40 -7.45
CA MET A 30 -23.10 -5.67 -8.01
C MET A 30 -22.99 -5.65 -9.54
N TYR A 31 -22.64 -6.77 -10.12
CA TYR A 31 -22.67 -7.06 -11.55
C TYR A 31 -23.66 -8.22 -11.78
N GLY A 32 -24.92 -7.90 -12.00
CA GLY A 32 -25.99 -8.91 -11.94
C GLY A 32 -26.00 -9.57 -10.55
N ASN A 33 -25.84 -10.88 -10.48
CA ASN A 33 -25.79 -11.65 -9.24
C ASN A 33 -24.37 -11.74 -8.63
N HIS A 34 -23.36 -11.21 -9.31
CA HIS A 34 -21.98 -11.27 -8.85
C HIS A 34 -21.64 -10.04 -8.00
N VAL A 35 -21.05 -10.28 -6.81
CA VAL A 35 -20.57 -9.22 -5.92
C VAL A 35 -19.20 -8.75 -6.39
N GLY A 36 -19.09 -7.51 -6.83
CA GLY A 36 -17.81 -6.87 -7.08
C GLY A 36 -17.18 -6.29 -5.81
N VAL A 37 -18.00 -5.56 -5.02
CA VAL A 37 -17.61 -4.98 -3.70
C VAL A 37 -18.88 -4.96 -2.84
N LYS A 38 -18.75 -5.22 -1.54
CA LYS A 38 -19.87 -5.24 -0.59
C LYS A 38 -19.54 -4.51 0.70
N ASP A 39 -20.36 -3.54 1.07
CA ASP A 39 -20.33 -2.79 2.33
C ASP A 39 -18.94 -2.24 2.70
N LEU A 40 -18.17 -1.80 1.70
CA LEU A 40 -16.81 -1.34 1.88
C LEU A 40 -16.79 0.07 2.50
N ASN A 41 -16.03 0.20 3.60
CA ASN A 41 -15.83 1.47 4.31
C ASN A 41 -14.34 1.78 4.34
N LEU A 42 -13.90 2.91 3.75
CA LEU A 42 -12.49 3.28 3.67
C LEU A 42 -12.32 4.79 3.71
N SER A 43 -11.31 5.27 4.44
CA SER A 43 -10.90 6.67 4.42
C SER A 43 -9.43 6.78 4.03
N VAL A 44 -9.12 7.68 3.07
CA VAL A 44 -7.76 8.07 2.69
C VAL A 44 -7.55 9.51 3.12
N TYR A 45 -6.46 9.76 3.84
CA TYR A 45 -6.17 11.06 4.44
C TYR A 45 -5.22 11.89 3.58
N ARG A 46 -5.26 13.22 3.76
CA ARG A 46 -4.39 14.14 3.04
C ARG A 46 -2.90 13.85 3.31
N GLY A 47 -2.12 13.77 2.24
CA GLY A 47 -0.66 13.63 2.32
C GLY A 47 -0.18 12.23 2.71
N GLU A 48 -1.05 11.21 2.68
CA GLU A 48 -0.62 9.82 2.86
C GLU A 48 -0.52 9.08 1.52
N ILE A 49 0.25 8.00 1.52
CA ILE A 49 0.20 6.95 0.51
C ILE A 49 -0.58 5.77 1.09
N MET A 50 -1.82 5.58 0.62
CA MET A 50 -2.68 4.46 1.00
C MET A 50 -2.53 3.33 -0.02
N GLY A 51 -2.09 2.17 0.45
CA GLY A 51 -2.07 0.92 -0.32
C GLY A 51 -3.42 0.20 -0.23
N PHE A 52 -3.95 -0.26 -1.36
CA PHE A 52 -5.16 -1.07 -1.44
C PHE A 52 -4.80 -2.45 -1.96
N LEU A 53 -4.56 -3.39 -1.04
CA LEU A 53 -3.93 -4.67 -1.29
C LEU A 53 -4.96 -5.79 -1.35
N GLY A 54 -4.81 -6.68 -2.33
CA GLY A 54 -5.65 -7.87 -2.46
C GLY A 54 -5.35 -8.67 -3.72
N PRO A 55 -5.78 -9.94 -3.81
CA PRO A 55 -5.57 -10.75 -4.99
C PRO A 55 -6.33 -10.20 -6.20
N ASN A 56 -6.05 -10.76 -7.37
CA ASN A 56 -6.80 -10.46 -8.58
C ASN A 56 -8.27 -10.87 -8.39
N GLY A 57 -9.18 -10.00 -8.82
CA GLY A 57 -10.63 -10.20 -8.61
C GLY A 57 -11.16 -9.83 -7.22
N ALA A 58 -10.31 -9.34 -6.30
CA ALA A 58 -10.74 -8.96 -4.95
C ALA A 58 -11.68 -7.73 -4.89
N GLY A 59 -11.80 -6.95 -5.98
CA GLY A 59 -12.64 -5.74 -6.03
C GLY A 59 -11.86 -4.43 -6.09
N LYS A 60 -10.52 -4.44 -6.18
CA LYS A 60 -9.66 -3.25 -6.18
C LYS A 60 -10.02 -2.26 -7.30
N THR A 61 -9.94 -2.70 -8.55
CA THR A 61 -10.29 -1.88 -9.73
C THR A 61 -11.76 -1.44 -9.70
N THR A 62 -12.67 -2.30 -9.20
CA THR A 62 -14.09 -1.94 -9.02
C THR A 62 -14.25 -0.78 -8.05
N THR A 63 -13.55 -0.80 -6.92
CA THR A 63 -13.56 0.29 -5.93
C THR A 63 -13.01 1.58 -6.53
N ILE A 64 -11.83 1.53 -7.17
CA ILE A 64 -11.20 2.70 -7.80
C ILE A 64 -12.10 3.30 -8.88
N ARG A 65 -12.66 2.48 -9.77
CA ARG A 65 -13.56 2.95 -10.83
C ARG A 65 -14.85 3.54 -10.29
N SER A 66 -15.36 3.03 -9.16
CA SER A 66 -16.51 3.61 -8.46
C SER A 66 -16.18 4.97 -7.84
N CYS A 67 -14.99 5.12 -7.25
CA CYS A 67 -14.50 6.40 -6.70
C CYS A 67 -14.45 7.50 -7.77
N LEU A 68 -13.98 7.16 -8.96
CA LEU A 68 -13.86 8.09 -10.09
C LEU A 68 -15.16 8.26 -10.92
N ALA A 69 -16.26 7.62 -10.48
CA ALA A 69 -17.54 7.55 -11.23
C ALA A 69 -17.38 7.06 -12.69
N LEU A 70 -16.42 6.16 -12.92
CA LEU A 70 -16.24 5.47 -14.21
C LEU A 70 -17.22 4.30 -14.34
N ILE A 71 -17.71 3.78 -13.22
CA ILE A 71 -18.80 2.81 -13.13
C ILE A 71 -19.78 3.28 -12.06
N ALA A 72 -21.08 3.02 -12.27
CA ALA A 72 -22.10 3.33 -11.28
C ALA A 72 -22.01 2.36 -10.09
N LYS A 73 -22.02 2.88 -8.86
CA LYS A 73 -22.20 2.08 -7.64
C LYS A 73 -23.62 1.55 -7.52
N THR A 74 -23.83 0.44 -6.82
CA THR A 74 -25.18 -0.10 -6.53
C THR A 74 -25.75 0.54 -5.28
N ALA A 75 -24.93 0.75 -4.24
CA ALA A 75 -25.31 1.41 -3.00
C ALA A 75 -24.08 2.06 -2.32
N GLY A 76 -24.33 2.84 -1.27
CA GLY A 76 -23.30 3.52 -0.48
C GLY A 76 -22.99 4.92 -0.97
N GLU A 77 -22.07 5.58 -0.30
CA GLU A 77 -21.64 6.95 -0.56
C GLU A 77 -20.14 7.02 -0.78
N ILE A 78 -19.70 7.87 -1.70
CA ILE A 78 -18.29 8.15 -1.93
C ILE A 78 -18.14 9.66 -2.07
N THR A 79 -17.26 10.23 -1.25
CA THR A 79 -16.83 11.63 -1.39
C THR A 79 -15.34 11.73 -1.64
N ILE A 80 -14.94 12.66 -2.51
CA ILE A 80 -13.54 12.98 -2.77
C ILE A 80 -13.39 14.49 -2.65
N PHE A 81 -12.46 14.96 -1.82
CA PHE A 81 -12.32 16.38 -1.41
C PHE A 81 -13.62 16.95 -0.84
N GLY A 82 -14.44 16.13 -0.15
CA GLY A 82 -15.76 16.53 0.36
C GLY A 82 -16.86 16.64 -0.71
N LEU A 83 -16.56 16.39 -1.98
CA LEU A 83 -17.50 16.43 -3.11
C LEU A 83 -18.07 15.03 -3.39
N ASP A 84 -19.33 14.94 -3.80
CA ASP A 84 -19.94 13.67 -4.20
C ASP A 84 -19.28 13.12 -5.47
N SER A 85 -18.81 11.88 -5.42
CA SER A 85 -18.02 11.26 -6.50
C SER A 85 -18.74 11.19 -7.83
N HIS A 86 -20.08 11.07 -7.83
CA HIS A 86 -20.87 10.96 -9.05
C HIS A 86 -21.32 12.32 -9.55
N ARG A 87 -21.94 13.14 -8.69
CA ARG A 87 -22.47 14.45 -9.02
C ARG A 87 -21.39 15.44 -9.44
N ASP A 88 -20.28 15.44 -8.70
CA ASP A 88 -19.18 16.40 -8.86
C ASP A 88 -17.98 15.78 -9.61
N SER A 89 -18.21 14.69 -10.34
CA SER A 89 -17.16 13.85 -10.96
C SER A 89 -16.17 14.63 -11.85
N VAL A 90 -16.63 15.67 -12.54
CA VAL A 90 -15.77 16.50 -13.41
C VAL A 90 -14.82 17.34 -12.57
N ALA A 91 -15.31 17.96 -11.49
CA ALA A 91 -14.48 18.77 -10.59
C ALA A 91 -13.42 17.89 -9.87
N ILE A 92 -13.81 16.70 -9.45
CA ILE A 92 -12.92 15.71 -8.83
C ILE A 92 -11.82 15.28 -9.82
N ARG A 93 -12.19 14.87 -11.04
CA ARG A 93 -11.21 14.42 -12.04
C ARG A 93 -10.21 15.49 -12.48
N LYS A 94 -10.59 16.77 -12.44
CA LYS A 94 -9.66 17.88 -12.69
C LYS A 94 -8.53 17.99 -11.67
N LYS A 95 -8.73 17.45 -10.45
CA LYS A 95 -7.74 17.47 -9.35
C LYS A 95 -7.11 16.10 -9.11
N THR A 96 -7.44 15.10 -9.96
CA THR A 96 -7.03 13.71 -9.75
C THR A 96 -6.26 13.20 -10.94
N GLY A 97 -5.02 12.79 -10.71
CA GLY A 97 -4.24 12.00 -11.64
C GLY A 97 -4.64 10.53 -11.55
N TYR A 98 -4.87 9.88 -12.68
CA TYR A 98 -5.30 8.51 -12.71
C TYR A 98 -4.48 7.65 -13.67
N LEU A 99 -3.93 6.56 -13.15
CA LEU A 99 -3.34 5.47 -13.92
C LEU A 99 -4.27 4.26 -13.85
N PRO A 100 -5.01 3.91 -14.92
CA PRO A 100 -5.81 2.71 -14.96
C PRO A 100 -4.93 1.46 -15.10
N GLY A 101 -5.37 0.33 -14.52
CA GLY A 101 -4.66 -0.96 -14.60
C GLY A 101 -4.62 -1.54 -16.02
N ASP A 102 -5.62 -1.23 -16.81
CA ASP A 102 -5.67 -1.53 -18.24
C ASP A 102 -6.01 -0.26 -19.01
N PHE A 103 -5.10 0.22 -19.82
CA PHE A 103 -5.28 1.43 -20.60
C PHE A 103 -4.67 1.33 -21.99
N GLY A 104 -5.38 1.90 -22.95
CA GLY A 104 -4.92 2.04 -24.32
C GLY A 104 -4.26 3.40 -24.55
N LEU A 105 -3.23 3.44 -25.36
CA LEU A 105 -2.68 4.67 -25.90
C LEU A 105 -3.24 4.94 -27.31
N ILE A 106 -3.40 6.20 -27.69
CA ILE A 106 -3.73 6.57 -29.07
C ILE A 106 -2.61 6.00 -29.97
N PRO A 107 -2.93 5.15 -30.94
CA PRO A 107 -1.91 4.47 -31.74
C PRO A 107 -1.19 5.42 -32.69
N SER A 108 0.05 5.09 -33.03
CA SER A 108 0.86 5.74 -34.09
C SER A 108 1.14 7.22 -33.90
N VAL A 109 1.02 7.75 -32.68
CA VAL A 109 1.43 9.12 -32.33
C VAL A 109 2.70 9.09 -31.48
N LYS A 110 3.51 10.15 -31.56
CA LYS A 110 4.67 10.28 -30.65
C LYS A 110 4.20 10.44 -29.21
N VAL A 111 4.90 9.83 -28.26
CA VAL A 111 4.62 9.93 -26.81
C VAL A 111 4.56 11.39 -26.36
N ARG A 112 5.48 12.23 -26.82
CA ARG A 112 5.50 13.67 -26.55
C ARG A 112 4.20 14.34 -26.96
N PHE A 113 3.67 14.02 -28.13
CA PHE A 113 2.44 14.61 -28.64
C PHE A 113 1.23 14.13 -27.81
N TYR A 114 1.17 12.83 -27.52
CA TYR A 114 0.13 12.24 -26.69
C TYR A 114 0.07 12.90 -25.30
N LEU A 115 1.20 12.99 -24.60
CA LEU A 115 1.27 13.58 -23.27
C LEU A 115 0.95 15.09 -23.27
N LYS A 116 1.45 15.84 -24.26
CA LYS A 116 1.11 17.27 -24.41
C LYS A 116 -0.38 17.48 -24.65
N TYR A 117 -1.01 16.62 -25.46
CA TYR A 117 -2.44 16.68 -25.70
C TYR A 117 -3.23 16.48 -24.40
N LEU A 118 -2.89 15.46 -23.61
CA LEU A 118 -3.55 15.24 -22.30
C LEU A 118 -3.30 16.39 -21.33
N LEU A 119 -2.08 16.93 -21.30
CA LEU A 119 -1.74 18.06 -20.46
C LEU A 119 -2.59 19.31 -20.81
N SER A 120 -2.81 19.57 -22.08
CA SER A 120 -3.68 20.68 -22.51
C SER A 120 -5.14 20.52 -22.04
N LEU A 121 -5.64 19.27 -21.94
CA LEU A 121 -6.99 19.01 -21.43
C LEU A 121 -7.09 19.25 -19.91
N SER A 122 -6.00 19.14 -19.17
CA SER A 122 -5.98 19.43 -17.72
C SER A 122 -5.92 20.92 -17.41
N GLY A 123 -5.71 21.76 -18.42
CA GLY A 123 -5.51 23.21 -18.24
C GLY A 123 -4.11 23.59 -17.73
N CYS A 124 -3.17 22.66 -17.77
CA CYS A 124 -1.78 22.89 -17.40
C CYS A 124 -0.91 23.09 -18.65
N ASP A 125 -0.30 24.25 -18.79
CA ASP A 125 0.54 24.56 -19.96
C ASP A 125 2.02 24.20 -19.77
N SER A 126 2.44 23.88 -18.55
CA SER A 126 3.85 23.61 -18.25
C SER A 126 4.25 22.16 -18.56
N THR A 127 5.06 21.98 -19.57
CA THR A 127 5.64 20.66 -19.92
C THR A 127 6.88 20.29 -19.09
N LYS A 128 7.34 21.14 -18.18
CA LYS A 128 8.57 20.91 -17.38
C LYS A 128 8.51 19.62 -16.56
N LYS A 129 7.42 19.43 -15.83
CA LYS A 129 7.23 18.21 -15.00
C LYS A 129 7.11 16.96 -15.88
N MET A 130 6.39 17.03 -17.00
CA MET A 130 6.28 15.94 -17.97
C MET A 130 7.65 15.49 -18.49
N VAL A 131 8.50 16.44 -18.90
CA VAL A 131 9.85 16.13 -19.41
C VAL A 131 10.72 15.54 -18.30
N SER A 132 10.74 16.15 -17.11
CA SER A 132 11.52 15.67 -15.97
C SER A 132 11.12 14.24 -15.55
N LEU A 133 9.82 13.92 -15.50
CA LEU A 133 9.34 12.57 -15.19
C LEU A 133 9.74 11.57 -16.28
N ALA A 134 9.66 11.97 -17.57
CA ALA A 134 10.06 11.12 -18.68
C ALA A 134 11.56 10.80 -18.65
N GLU A 135 12.41 11.79 -18.36
CA GLU A 135 13.86 11.58 -18.20
C GLU A 135 14.18 10.62 -17.05
N ARG A 136 13.59 10.82 -15.88
CA ARG A 136 13.76 9.97 -14.69
C ARG A 136 13.36 8.53 -14.96
N LEU A 137 12.24 8.32 -15.67
CA LEU A 137 11.75 6.99 -16.02
C LEU A 137 12.39 6.43 -17.30
N GLN A 138 13.38 7.11 -17.90
CA GLN A 138 14.03 6.72 -19.13
C GLN A 138 13.02 6.43 -20.26
N LEU A 139 12.02 7.31 -20.40
CA LEU A 139 10.97 7.21 -21.39
C LEU A 139 11.32 8.05 -22.61
N ASP A 140 11.48 7.41 -23.75
CA ASP A 140 11.70 8.08 -25.04
C ASP A 140 10.40 8.76 -25.51
N LEU A 141 10.40 10.10 -25.42
CA LEU A 141 9.26 10.94 -25.81
C LEU A 141 9.03 11.03 -27.32
N ASP A 142 10.03 10.70 -28.15
CA ASP A 142 9.95 10.81 -29.60
C ASP A 142 9.54 9.49 -30.27
N ARG A 143 9.48 8.41 -29.52
CA ARG A 143 9.00 7.09 -29.96
C ARG A 143 7.50 7.09 -30.18
N LYS A 144 7.00 6.29 -31.13
CA LYS A 144 5.57 6.12 -31.35
C LYS A 144 4.94 5.18 -30.33
N THR A 145 3.71 5.45 -29.96
CA THR A 145 2.95 4.69 -28.93
C THR A 145 2.72 3.22 -29.27
N ASN A 146 2.58 2.88 -30.54
CA ASN A 146 2.44 1.51 -31.01
C ASN A 146 3.74 0.68 -31.00
N GLU A 147 4.90 1.35 -30.88
CA GLU A 147 6.22 0.72 -30.82
C GLU A 147 6.68 0.45 -29.36
N LEU A 148 5.89 0.84 -28.39
CA LEU A 148 6.24 0.73 -26.97
C LEU A 148 6.02 -0.69 -26.46
N SER A 149 6.99 -1.21 -25.70
CA SER A 149 6.81 -2.38 -24.85
C SER A 149 5.78 -2.13 -23.76
N LYS A 150 5.26 -3.19 -23.11
CA LYS A 150 4.32 -3.06 -21.98
C LYS A 150 4.87 -2.17 -20.87
N GLY A 151 6.15 -2.34 -20.50
CA GLY A 151 6.81 -1.50 -19.48
C GLY A 151 6.90 -0.04 -19.89
N ASN A 152 7.22 0.26 -21.16
CA ASN A 152 7.26 1.66 -21.63
C ASN A 152 5.85 2.28 -21.72
N LYS A 153 4.81 1.51 -22.07
CA LYS A 153 3.43 1.99 -21.96
C LYS A 153 3.09 2.35 -20.52
N LEU A 154 3.46 1.51 -19.55
CA LEU A 154 3.26 1.81 -18.13
C LEU A 154 3.98 3.11 -17.72
N LYS A 155 5.23 3.34 -18.17
CA LYS A 155 5.94 4.61 -17.92
C LYS A 155 5.17 5.81 -18.48
N VAL A 156 4.56 5.71 -19.65
CA VAL A 156 3.68 6.77 -20.21
C VAL A 156 2.51 7.02 -19.26
N GLY A 157 1.84 5.97 -18.78
CA GLY A 157 0.72 6.10 -17.85
C GLY A 157 1.12 6.72 -16.50
N ILE A 158 2.30 6.39 -15.97
CA ILE A 158 2.85 7.01 -14.76
C ILE A 158 3.11 8.50 -15.00
N VAL A 159 3.77 8.87 -16.09
CA VAL A 159 3.99 10.29 -16.43
C VAL A 159 2.66 11.03 -16.55
N GLN A 160 1.70 10.44 -17.26
CA GLN A 160 0.34 10.99 -17.43
C GLN A 160 -0.34 11.27 -16.10
N SER A 161 -0.26 10.34 -15.13
CA SER A 161 -0.95 10.46 -13.83
C SER A 161 -0.32 11.47 -12.88
N LEU A 162 0.91 11.95 -13.17
CA LEU A 162 1.68 12.80 -12.27
C LEU A 162 2.00 14.19 -12.86
N MET A 163 1.87 14.38 -14.18
CA MET A 163 2.46 15.53 -14.86
C MET A 163 1.74 16.85 -14.64
N ALA A 164 0.44 16.86 -14.38
CA ALA A 164 -0.35 18.10 -14.27
C ALA A 164 -0.37 18.68 -12.84
N GLY A 165 0.20 17.99 -11.86
CA GLY A 165 0.35 18.50 -10.49
C GLY A 165 -0.90 18.33 -9.63
N GLU A 166 -1.65 17.29 -9.87
CA GLU A 166 -2.89 16.91 -9.19
C GLU A 166 -2.72 16.78 -7.68
N ASP A 167 -3.81 16.99 -6.91
CA ASP A 167 -3.80 16.89 -5.45
C ASP A 167 -4.00 15.46 -4.96
N LEU A 168 -4.68 14.63 -5.76
CA LEU A 168 -4.89 13.21 -5.56
C LEU A 168 -4.33 12.43 -6.74
N ILE A 169 -3.60 11.36 -6.46
CA ILE A 169 -3.06 10.44 -7.45
C ILE A 169 -3.64 9.06 -7.17
N ILE A 170 -4.35 8.49 -8.14
CA ILE A 170 -4.92 7.14 -8.05
C ILE A 170 -4.20 6.24 -9.06
N LEU A 171 -3.66 5.12 -8.57
CA LEU A 171 -2.85 4.19 -9.35
C LEU A 171 -3.44 2.78 -9.24
N ASP A 172 -3.94 2.24 -10.34
CA ASP A 172 -4.57 0.93 -10.37
C ASP A 172 -3.58 -0.12 -10.93
N GLU A 173 -2.95 -0.88 -10.03
CA GLU A 173 -1.98 -1.94 -10.33
C GLU A 173 -0.81 -1.53 -11.24
N PRO A 174 0.03 -0.58 -10.84
CA PRO A 174 1.17 -0.09 -11.63
C PRO A 174 2.32 -1.11 -11.72
N SER A 175 2.05 -2.33 -12.18
CA SER A 175 3.01 -3.44 -12.20
C SER A 175 3.63 -3.65 -13.59
N GLY A 176 4.92 -4.00 -13.63
CA GLY A 176 5.63 -4.35 -14.87
C GLY A 176 6.78 -3.42 -15.25
N LEU A 177 7.26 -2.61 -14.32
CA LEU A 177 8.55 -1.93 -14.41
C LEU A 177 9.68 -2.92 -14.09
N ASP A 178 10.85 -2.70 -14.69
CA ASP A 178 12.06 -3.36 -14.23
C ASP A 178 12.49 -2.87 -12.83
N PRO A 179 13.30 -3.61 -12.07
CA PRO A 179 13.62 -3.29 -10.67
C PRO A 179 14.21 -1.89 -10.45
N LEU A 180 15.04 -1.39 -11.38
CA LEU A 180 15.64 -0.07 -11.27
C LEU A 180 14.59 1.04 -11.46
N MET A 181 13.74 0.89 -12.47
CA MET A 181 12.65 1.83 -12.75
C MET A 181 11.58 1.77 -11.67
N GLN A 182 11.35 0.61 -11.06
CA GLN A 182 10.45 0.48 -9.93
C GLN A 182 10.94 1.27 -8.71
N GLN A 183 12.24 1.20 -8.38
CA GLN A 183 12.81 2.02 -7.30
C GLN A 183 12.70 3.53 -7.59
N GLU A 184 12.94 3.94 -8.83
CA GLU A 184 12.82 5.34 -9.22
C GLU A 184 11.35 5.81 -9.15
N TYR A 185 10.42 4.98 -9.57
CA TYR A 185 8.99 5.22 -9.42
C TYR A 185 8.60 5.41 -7.95
N TYR A 186 9.07 4.57 -7.03
CA TYR A 186 8.83 4.73 -5.59
C TYR A 186 9.39 6.03 -5.02
N ARG A 187 10.60 6.44 -5.47
CA ARG A 187 11.16 7.75 -5.11
C ARG A 187 10.27 8.90 -5.56
N ILE A 188 9.76 8.82 -6.79
CA ILE A 188 8.82 9.82 -7.33
C ILE A 188 7.56 9.89 -6.45
N LEU A 189 6.97 8.78 -6.07
CA LEU A 189 5.77 8.77 -5.20
C LEU A 189 6.06 9.42 -3.84
N HIS A 190 7.18 9.10 -3.20
CA HIS A 190 7.57 9.72 -1.94
C HIS A 190 7.84 11.22 -2.07
N GLU A 191 8.39 11.68 -3.18
CA GLU A 191 8.56 13.12 -3.45
C GLU A 191 7.22 13.82 -3.66
N GLU A 192 6.29 13.23 -4.40
CA GLU A 192 4.94 13.79 -4.56
C GLU A 192 4.21 13.86 -3.21
N LYS A 193 4.31 12.82 -2.37
CA LYS A 193 3.82 12.87 -1.00
C LYS A 193 4.44 14.01 -0.19
N LYS A 194 5.77 14.18 -0.23
CA LYS A 194 6.46 15.29 0.46
C LYS A 194 5.99 16.67 -0.02
N ARG A 195 5.48 16.77 -1.25
CA ARG A 195 4.83 17.98 -1.80
C ARG A 195 3.38 18.14 -1.35
N GLY A 196 2.90 17.29 -0.43
CA GLY A 196 1.55 17.31 0.13
C GLY A 196 0.48 16.61 -0.73
N LYS A 197 0.89 15.84 -1.75
CA LYS A 197 -0.05 15.06 -2.56
C LYS A 197 -0.52 13.82 -1.81
N THR A 198 -1.76 13.42 -2.06
CA THR A 198 -2.36 12.18 -1.54
C THR A 198 -2.30 11.12 -2.62
N ILE A 199 -1.91 9.90 -2.27
CA ILE A 199 -1.78 8.80 -3.22
C ILE A 199 -2.60 7.62 -2.75
N PHE A 200 -3.45 7.09 -3.63
CA PHE A 200 -4.21 5.86 -3.42
C PHE A 200 -3.82 4.85 -4.49
N MET A 201 -3.11 3.79 -4.11
CA MET A 201 -2.60 2.80 -5.05
C MET A 201 -3.10 1.41 -4.74
N SER A 202 -3.60 0.70 -5.75
CA SER A 202 -3.89 -0.72 -5.63
C SER A 202 -2.67 -1.57 -6.01
N SER A 203 -2.49 -2.68 -5.30
CA SER A 203 -1.46 -3.67 -5.60
C SER A 203 -1.93 -5.07 -5.21
N HIS A 204 -1.35 -6.09 -5.83
CA HIS A 204 -1.40 -7.47 -5.37
C HIS A 204 -0.04 -7.90 -4.77
N ASN A 205 0.95 -7.03 -4.78
CA ASN A 205 2.30 -7.28 -4.28
C ASN A 205 2.50 -6.56 -2.93
N LEU A 206 2.65 -7.35 -1.89
CA LEU A 206 2.84 -6.85 -0.53
C LEU A 206 4.15 -6.09 -0.37
N ALA A 207 5.27 -6.59 -0.93
CA ALA A 207 6.57 -5.93 -0.82
C ALA A 207 6.55 -4.52 -1.42
N GLU A 208 5.75 -4.28 -2.47
CA GLU A 208 5.50 -2.96 -3.01
C GLU A 208 4.80 -2.06 -1.99
N VAL A 209 3.72 -2.55 -1.37
CA VAL A 209 2.95 -1.81 -0.37
C VAL A 209 3.80 -1.48 0.85
N GLU A 210 4.60 -2.45 1.34
CA GLU A 210 5.53 -2.24 2.46
C GLU A 210 6.58 -1.16 2.20
N SER A 211 7.07 -1.08 0.97
CA SER A 211 8.15 -0.14 0.63
C SER A 211 7.67 1.27 0.36
N VAL A 212 6.39 1.46 0.02
CA VAL A 212 5.88 2.75 -0.48
C VAL A 212 4.80 3.35 0.40
N CYS A 213 3.92 2.53 0.98
CA CYS A 213 2.70 3.00 1.64
C CYS A 213 2.91 3.35 3.12
N ASP A 214 2.11 4.27 3.62
CA ASP A 214 2.02 4.57 5.05
C ASP A 214 1.02 3.65 5.74
N ARG A 215 -0.12 3.44 5.08
CA ARG A 215 -1.22 2.59 5.53
C ARG A 215 -1.63 1.64 4.43
N VAL A 216 -2.20 0.53 4.83
CA VAL A 216 -2.74 -0.47 3.91
C VAL A 216 -4.16 -0.83 4.29
N ALA A 217 -5.00 -0.93 3.27
CA ALA A 217 -6.33 -1.52 3.33
C ALA A 217 -6.32 -2.83 2.56
N ILE A 218 -6.70 -3.92 3.21
CA ILE A 218 -6.71 -5.25 2.60
C ILE A 218 -8.12 -5.60 2.19
N ILE A 219 -8.29 -5.98 0.94
CA ILE A 219 -9.58 -6.42 0.39
C ILE A 219 -9.51 -7.87 -0.08
N ARG A 220 -10.56 -8.65 0.25
CA ARG A 220 -10.75 -10.03 -0.20
C ARG A 220 -12.21 -10.26 -0.50
N ASN A 221 -12.53 -10.91 -1.65
CA ASN A 221 -13.90 -11.25 -2.05
C ASN A 221 -14.88 -10.06 -1.98
N GLY A 222 -14.42 -8.88 -2.38
CA GLY A 222 -15.21 -7.65 -2.37
C GLY A 222 -15.42 -7.02 -1.00
N GLN A 223 -14.81 -7.52 0.06
CA GLN A 223 -14.94 -7.00 1.43
C GLN A 223 -13.60 -6.55 2.00
N LEU A 224 -13.63 -5.49 2.80
CA LEU A 224 -12.47 -5.00 3.53
C LEU A 224 -12.18 -5.92 4.71
N VAL A 225 -10.94 -6.41 4.81
CA VAL A 225 -10.49 -7.30 5.88
C VAL A 225 -9.86 -6.52 7.02
N VAL A 226 -8.98 -5.57 6.70
CA VAL A 226 -8.26 -4.74 7.67
C VAL A 226 -7.81 -3.43 7.04
N VAL A 227 -7.72 -2.39 7.86
CA VAL A 227 -7.04 -1.12 7.54
C VAL A 227 -6.08 -0.82 8.67
N GLU A 228 -4.78 -0.72 8.37
CA GLU A 228 -3.77 -0.54 9.40
C GLU A 228 -2.59 0.31 8.89
N ASP A 229 -1.86 0.92 9.80
CA ASP A 229 -0.57 1.56 9.53
C ASP A 229 0.50 0.48 9.28
N ILE A 230 1.32 0.67 8.25
CA ILE A 230 2.39 -0.28 7.89
C ILE A 230 3.38 -0.47 9.06
N ARG A 231 3.70 0.59 9.80
CA ARG A 231 4.62 0.53 10.94
C ARG A 231 4.02 -0.31 12.06
N VAL A 232 2.73 -0.12 12.36
CA VAL A 232 2.02 -0.90 13.38
C VAL A 232 1.99 -2.39 12.99
N LEU A 233 1.79 -2.69 11.71
CA LEU A 233 1.86 -4.08 11.23
C LEU A 233 3.27 -4.65 11.39
N GLN A 234 4.30 -3.89 11.05
CA GLN A 234 5.71 -4.31 11.21
C GLN A 234 6.10 -4.52 12.68
N GLU A 235 5.60 -3.69 13.59
CA GLU A 235 5.81 -3.86 15.05
C GLU A 235 5.12 -5.12 15.58
N LYS A 236 3.88 -5.38 15.12
CA LYS A 236 3.11 -6.58 15.51
C LYS A 236 3.71 -7.89 14.98
N THR A 237 4.51 -7.85 13.92
CA THR A 237 5.08 -9.07 13.31
C THR A 237 6.28 -9.63 14.06
N GLY A 238 7.01 -8.80 14.82
CA GLY A 238 8.21 -9.23 15.52
C GLY A 238 9.42 -9.44 14.60
N LYS A 239 10.45 -10.07 15.12
CA LYS A 239 11.69 -10.42 14.41
C LYS A 239 11.85 -11.92 14.38
N VAL A 240 12.38 -12.44 13.27
CA VAL A 240 12.76 -13.85 13.14
C VAL A 240 14.27 -13.93 13.20
N LEU A 241 14.79 -14.61 14.20
CA LEU A 241 16.20 -14.92 14.32
C LEU A 241 16.43 -16.38 13.91
N GLU A 242 17.17 -16.58 12.84
CA GLU A 242 17.64 -17.88 12.39
C GLU A 242 19.10 -18.03 12.79
N VAL A 243 19.42 -19.06 13.59
CA VAL A 243 20.78 -19.34 14.05
C VAL A 243 21.15 -20.78 13.78
N GLU A 244 22.33 -20.96 13.22
CA GLU A 244 22.97 -22.26 13.05
C GLU A 244 24.14 -22.37 14.00
N PHE A 245 24.10 -23.34 14.91
CA PHE A 245 25.13 -23.57 15.90
C PHE A 245 26.06 -24.71 15.46
N ARG A 246 27.30 -24.68 15.94
CA ARG A 246 28.26 -25.76 15.72
C ARG A 246 27.91 -27.02 16.49
N ASP A 247 27.38 -26.82 17.69
CA ASP A 247 27.06 -27.88 18.63
C ASP A 247 25.52 -27.93 18.83
N THR A 248 25.02 -29.05 19.37
CA THR A 248 23.60 -29.17 19.71
C THR A 248 23.27 -28.27 20.90
N VAL A 249 22.30 -27.39 20.76
CA VAL A 249 21.85 -26.47 21.81
C VAL A 249 20.50 -26.93 22.39
N ASN A 250 20.28 -26.64 23.67
CA ASN A 250 19.02 -26.91 24.33
C ASN A 250 18.02 -25.79 24.00
N ILE A 251 16.89 -26.11 23.38
CA ILE A 251 15.84 -25.16 22.99
C ILE A 251 15.29 -24.38 24.20
N ASP A 252 15.27 -25.01 25.38
CA ASP A 252 14.74 -24.39 26.60
C ASP A 252 15.55 -23.17 27.07
N GLU A 253 16.81 -23.07 26.69
CA GLU A 253 17.67 -21.91 26.99
C GLU A 253 17.23 -20.62 26.28
N PHE A 254 16.38 -20.73 25.26
CA PHE A 254 15.89 -19.60 24.47
C PHE A 254 14.44 -19.22 24.78
N LYS A 255 13.82 -19.84 25.81
CA LYS A 255 12.49 -19.49 26.28
C LYS A 255 12.52 -18.25 27.15
N PHE A 256 12.45 -17.07 26.54
CA PHE A 256 12.38 -15.78 27.22
C PHE A 256 10.98 -15.17 27.07
N GLU A 257 10.64 -14.27 27.98
CA GLU A 257 9.51 -13.38 27.83
C GLU A 257 9.71 -12.53 26.55
N GLY A 258 8.70 -12.50 25.68
CA GLY A 258 8.79 -11.84 24.38
C GLY A 258 9.25 -12.74 23.23
N VAL A 259 9.59 -14.01 23.48
CA VAL A 259 9.80 -15.02 22.42
C VAL A 259 8.49 -15.76 22.17
N GLY A 260 7.92 -15.58 20.96
CA GLY A 260 6.61 -16.13 20.60
C GLY A 260 6.66 -17.59 20.16
N SER A 261 7.64 -17.97 19.33
CA SER A 261 7.80 -19.37 18.90
C SER A 261 9.26 -19.73 18.71
N ILE A 262 9.57 -21.00 19.01
CA ILE A 262 10.88 -21.59 18.84
C ILE A 262 10.71 -22.86 18.00
N ARG A 263 11.44 -22.97 16.90
CA ARG A 263 11.42 -24.16 16.02
C ARG A 263 12.87 -24.54 15.68
N GLN A 264 13.09 -25.84 15.54
CA GLN A 264 14.33 -26.35 14.98
C GLN A 264 14.03 -26.89 13.58
N ASP A 265 14.70 -26.34 12.58
CA ASP A 265 14.53 -26.73 11.17
C ASP A 265 15.92 -26.98 10.56
N ASN A 266 16.16 -28.19 10.06
CA ASN A 266 17.40 -28.61 9.41
C ASN A 266 18.69 -28.21 10.16
N GLY A 267 18.70 -28.36 11.50
CA GLY A 267 19.85 -28.00 12.35
C GLY A 267 19.97 -26.51 12.67
N ARG A 268 19.03 -25.68 12.23
CA ARG A 268 18.93 -24.27 12.56
C ARG A 268 17.86 -24.03 13.60
N LEU A 269 18.15 -23.15 14.55
CA LEU A 269 17.17 -22.66 15.51
C LEU A 269 16.50 -21.41 14.92
N VAL A 270 15.17 -21.42 14.85
CA VAL A 270 14.34 -20.33 14.35
C VAL A 270 13.50 -19.78 15.50
N LEU A 271 13.75 -18.53 15.89
CA LEU A 271 13.09 -17.83 16.99
C LEU A 271 12.23 -16.70 16.45
N THR A 272 10.95 -16.64 16.86
CA THR A 272 10.14 -15.43 16.62
C THR A 272 10.20 -14.57 17.87
N ILE A 273 10.72 -13.35 17.74
CA ILE A 273 11.01 -12.44 18.86
C ILE A 273 10.12 -11.21 18.70
N HIS A 274 9.25 -10.97 19.66
CA HIS A 274 8.41 -9.77 19.73
C HIS A 274 9.07 -8.68 20.58
N GLU A 275 9.71 -9.09 21.70
CA GLU A 275 10.37 -8.22 22.65
C GLU A 275 11.67 -8.86 23.17
N ASN A 276 12.48 -8.11 23.91
CA ASN A 276 13.70 -8.61 24.59
C ASN A 276 14.76 -9.22 23.66
N LEU A 277 14.93 -8.68 22.43
CA LEU A 277 15.94 -9.14 21.48
C LEU A 277 17.36 -9.21 22.11
N ASP A 278 17.72 -8.26 22.99
CA ASP A 278 19.02 -8.22 23.64
C ASP A 278 19.29 -9.49 24.49
N SER A 279 18.30 -9.93 25.25
CA SER A 279 18.41 -11.17 26.07
C SER A 279 18.60 -12.41 25.19
N VAL A 280 17.88 -12.47 24.07
CA VAL A 280 18.00 -13.57 23.09
C VAL A 280 19.39 -13.58 22.46
N ILE A 281 19.90 -12.42 22.02
CA ILE A 281 21.24 -12.32 21.42
C ILE A 281 22.34 -12.69 22.44
N LYS A 282 22.20 -12.29 23.70
CA LYS A 282 23.13 -12.70 24.78
C LYS A 282 23.13 -14.21 24.99
N ALA A 283 21.96 -14.87 25.00
CA ALA A 283 21.89 -16.32 25.10
C ALA A 283 22.56 -17.00 23.90
N VAL A 284 22.26 -16.53 22.68
CA VAL A 284 22.86 -17.02 21.44
C VAL A 284 24.40 -16.87 21.47
N SER A 285 24.92 -15.77 22.02
CA SER A 285 26.36 -15.51 22.08
C SER A 285 27.13 -16.44 23.01
N ASN A 286 26.46 -17.22 23.88
CA ASN A 286 27.13 -18.24 24.74
C ASN A 286 27.48 -19.51 23.97
N HIS A 287 27.05 -19.65 22.72
CA HIS A 287 27.26 -20.83 21.88
C HIS A 287 28.15 -20.49 20.67
N GLN A 288 28.75 -21.50 20.05
CA GLN A 288 29.53 -21.32 18.83
C GLN A 288 28.59 -21.20 17.62
N ILE A 289 28.48 -19.97 17.07
CA ILE A 289 27.61 -19.65 15.95
C ILE A 289 28.32 -19.92 14.63
N LEU A 290 27.73 -20.71 13.74
CA LEU A 290 28.18 -20.89 12.36
C LEU A 290 27.57 -19.86 11.43
N ASN A 291 26.27 -19.57 11.62
CA ASN A 291 25.55 -18.59 10.82
C ASN A 291 24.43 -17.98 11.65
N MET A 292 24.16 -16.68 11.44
CA MET A 292 23.08 -15.97 12.12
C MET A 292 22.43 -14.98 11.14
N ASN A 293 21.12 -15.00 11.08
CA ASN A 293 20.35 -14.12 10.25
C ASN A 293 19.14 -13.57 11.04
N LEU A 294 19.10 -12.25 11.21
CA LEU A 294 17.98 -11.56 11.84
C LEU A 294 17.13 -10.90 10.75
N LYS A 295 15.92 -11.36 10.60
CA LYS A 295 14.94 -10.82 9.66
C LYS A 295 13.78 -10.21 10.44
N THR A 296 13.21 -9.12 9.94
CA THR A 296 11.86 -8.73 10.34
C THR A 296 10.89 -9.77 9.78
N TYR A 297 9.91 -10.21 10.57
CA TYR A 297 8.87 -11.12 10.10
C TYR A 297 8.22 -10.49 8.86
N SER A 298 8.16 -11.22 7.75
CA SER A 298 7.56 -10.63 6.56
C SER A 298 6.06 -10.44 6.81
N LEU A 299 5.53 -9.27 6.45
CA LEU A 299 4.10 -9.03 6.47
C LEU A 299 3.34 -10.08 5.64
N GLU A 300 4.00 -10.75 4.70
CA GLU A 300 3.44 -11.83 3.89
C GLU A 300 2.93 -13.01 4.75
N GLN A 301 3.64 -13.36 5.82
CA GLN A 301 3.19 -14.41 6.75
C GLN A 301 2.03 -13.93 7.63
N LEU A 302 1.98 -12.65 7.99
CA LEU A 302 0.82 -12.05 8.64
C LEU A 302 -0.38 -12.02 7.69
N PHE A 303 -0.13 -11.69 6.43
CA PHE A 303 -1.14 -11.72 5.37
C PHE A 303 -1.72 -13.12 5.16
N LEU A 304 -0.87 -14.14 5.11
CA LEU A 304 -1.32 -15.52 5.01
C LEU A 304 -2.25 -15.90 6.18
N LYS A 305 -2.02 -15.38 7.39
CA LYS A 305 -2.96 -15.55 8.51
C LYS A 305 -4.30 -14.83 8.27
N TYR A 306 -4.30 -13.60 7.76
CA TYR A 306 -5.54 -12.91 7.38
C TYR A 306 -6.24 -13.59 6.19
N TYR A 307 -5.49 -14.26 5.31
CA TYR A 307 -6.05 -15.06 4.21
C TYR A 307 -6.48 -16.46 4.65
N ALA A 308 -5.80 -17.10 5.63
CA ALA A 308 -6.14 -18.43 6.15
C ALA A 308 -7.17 -18.38 7.27
N GLY A 309 -7.18 -17.32 8.09
CA GLY A 309 -8.00 -17.19 9.31
C GLY A 309 -9.50 -16.99 9.11
N GLY A 310 -10.02 -17.18 7.89
CA GLY A 310 -11.46 -17.30 7.64
C GLY A 310 -12.05 -18.68 7.85
N GLU A 311 -11.24 -19.71 8.22
CA GLU A 311 -11.69 -21.10 8.31
C GLU A 311 -11.39 -21.85 9.62
N THR A 312 -10.81 -21.20 10.63
CA THR A 312 -10.50 -21.93 11.89
C THR A 312 -10.93 -21.16 13.13
N ASP A 313 -12.24 -21.17 13.42
CA ASP A 313 -12.72 -20.97 14.81
C ASP A 313 -14.11 -21.60 15.08
N GLU A 314 -14.46 -22.72 14.43
CA GLU A 314 -15.67 -23.49 14.78
C GLU A 314 -15.45 -25.02 14.88
N ARG A 315 -14.24 -25.54 15.17
CA ARG A 315 -14.07 -26.94 15.52
C ARG A 315 -13.08 -27.10 16.67
N GLY A 316 -13.54 -26.83 17.89
CA GLY A 316 -12.77 -27.05 19.10
C GLY A 316 -13.64 -27.00 20.36
N GLY A 317 -14.72 -27.78 20.37
CA GLY A 317 -15.60 -27.89 21.54
C GLY A 317 -16.59 -29.03 21.41
N ALA A 318 -16.12 -30.25 21.60
CA ALA A 318 -16.93 -31.39 22.05
C ALA A 318 -16.00 -32.37 22.78
#